data_e52051a5ee9af659dac9267fe20992f5
#
_entry.id   e52051a5ee9af659dac9267fe20992f5
#
_cell.length_a   1.000
_cell.length_b   1.000
_cell.length_c   1.000
_cell.angle_alpha   90.00
_cell.angle_beta   90.00
_cell.angle_gamma   90.00
#
_symmetry.space_group_name_H-M   'P 1'
#
loop_
_entity.id
_entity.type
_entity.pdbx_description
1 polymer ?
#
loop_
_entity_poly.entity_id
_entity_poly.type
_entity_poly.pdbx_seq_one_letter_code
_entity_poly.pdbx_strand_id
1 'polypeptide(L)' 'MKKSDAIKYFQSASKLAIALGITRMSITQWGDDVPMRRAFEIERITNGELKADFTPPQQTNTH' A
#
# COMPACT_ATOMS: atom_id res chain seq x y z
N MET A 1 -2.44 3.89 3.65
CA MET A 1 -2.82 3.69 2.23
C MET A 1 -3.86 2.59 2.14
N LYS A 2 -4.96 2.85 1.49
CA LYS A 2 -5.99 1.84 1.36
C LYS A 2 -5.69 0.91 0.21
N LYS A 3 -5.98 -0.37 0.39
CA LYS A 3 -5.74 -1.36 -0.65
C LYS A 3 -6.50 -0.99 -1.93
N SER A 4 -7.72 -0.50 -1.79
CA SER A 4 -8.51 -0.13 -2.96
C SER A 4 -7.87 1.00 -3.75
N ASP A 5 -7.21 1.93 -3.07
CA ASP A 5 -6.53 3.02 -3.76
C ASP A 5 -5.34 2.51 -4.55
N ALA A 6 -4.60 1.58 -3.98
CA ALA A 6 -3.46 1.01 -4.69
C ALA A 6 -3.91 0.22 -5.90
N ILE A 7 -4.95 -0.58 -5.76
CA ILE A 7 -5.47 -1.35 -6.87
C ILE A 7 -5.98 -0.43 -7.97
N LYS A 8 -6.65 0.66 -7.58
CA LYS A 8 -7.18 1.59 -8.55
C LYS A 8 -6.05 2.27 -9.33
N TYR A 9 -4.98 2.63 -8.66
CA TYR A 9 -3.86 3.28 -9.31
C TYR A 9 -3.23 2.36 -10.36
N PHE A 10 -3.03 1.09 -10.02
CA PHE A 10 -2.42 0.14 -10.93
C PHE A 10 -3.45 -0.53 -11.85
N GLN A 11 -4.72 -0.24 -11.66
CA GLN A 11 -5.83 -0.72 -12.47
C GLN A 11 -6.29 -2.14 -12.14
N SER A 12 -5.49 -2.95 -11.50
CA SER A 12 -5.93 -4.27 -11.07
C SER A 12 -5.00 -4.81 -10.00
N ALA A 13 -5.49 -5.77 -9.23
CA ALA A 13 -4.66 -6.42 -8.22
C ALA A 13 -3.51 -7.17 -8.86
N SER A 14 -3.71 -7.72 -10.04
CA SER A 14 -2.65 -8.43 -10.74
C SER A 14 -1.51 -7.49 -11.13
N LYS A 15 -1.85 -6.32 -11.64
CA LYS A 15 -0.81 -5.36 -12.01
C LYS A 15 -0.07 -4.83 -10.80
N LEU A 16 -0.80 -4.62 -9.71
CA LEU A 16 -0.18 -4.20 -8.47
C LEU A 16 0.78 -5.28 -7.96
N ALA A 17 0.38 -6.53 -8.02
CA ALA A 17 1.22 -7.64 -7.59
C ALA A 17 2.50 -7.70 -8.41
N ILE A 18 2.38 -7.54 -9.72
CA ILE A 18 3.54 -7.56 -10.59
C ILE A 18 4.49 -6.42 -10.24
N ALA A 19 3.95 -5.24 -10.01
CA ALA A 19 4.77 -4.08 -9.67
C ALA A 19 5.54 -4.28 -8.38
N LEU A 20 4.95 -5.02 -7.44
CA LEU A 20 5.59 -5.26 -6.15
C LEU A 20 6.42 -6.55 -6.14
N GLY A 21 6.32 -7.36 -7.17
CA GLY A 21 7.03 -8.64 -7.19
C GLY A 21 6.44 -9.66 -6.23
N ILE A 22 5.14 -9.61 -5.98
CA ILE A 22 4.47 -10.54 -5.09
C ILE A 22 3.30 -11.18 -5.81
N THR A 23 2.65 -12.15 -5.17
CA THR A 23 1.52 -12.80 -5.79
C THR A 23 0.25 -12.01 -5.54
N ARG A 24 -0.73 -12.20 -6.41
CA ARG A 24 -2.02 -11.57 -6.24
C ARG A 24 -2.69 -12.03 -4.94
N MET A 25 -2.45 -13.28 -4.55
CA MET A 25 -2.99 -13.80 -3.32
C MET A 25 -2.48 -13.02 -2.11
N SER A 26 -1.22 -12.60 -2.14
CA SER A 26 -0.68 -11.77 -1.06
C SER A 26 -1.49 -10.50 -0.91
N ILE A 27 -1.87 -9.88 -2.02
CA ILE A 27 -2.67 -8.68 -1.98
C ILE A 27 -4.05 -8.97 -1.38
N THR A 28 -4.63 -10.10 -1.76
CA THR A 28 -5.93 -10.48 -1.23
C THR A 28 -5.88 -10.67 0.29
N GLN A 29 -4.74 -11.10 0.81
CA GLN A 29 -4.60 -11.31 2.24
C GLN A 29 -4.41 -10.02 3.03
N TRP A 30 -4.12 -8.91 2.38
CA TRP A 30 -4.06 -7.64 3.07
C TRP A 30 -5.48 -7.28 3.49
N GLY A 31 -5.78 -6.78 4.52
CA GLY A 31 -7.13 -6.32 4.85
C GLY A 31 -7.51 -5.12 4.01
N ASP A 32 -8.13 -4.14 4.61
CA ASP A 32 -8.53 -2.94 3.89
C ASP A 32 -7.34 -2.02 3.65
N ASP A 33 -6.30 -2.15 4.46
CA ASP A 33 -5.13 -1.28 4.33
C ASP A 33 -3.93 -2.05 3.83
N VAL A 34 -3.10 -1.37 3.08
CA VAL A 34 -1.84 -1.94 2.61
C VAL A 34 -0.88 -2.02 3.80
N PRO A 35 -0.18 -3.13 3.99
CA PRO A 35 0.82 -3.21 5.06
C PRO A 35 1.86 -2.11 4.91
N MET A 36 2.37 -1.63 6.04
CA MET A 36 3.28 -0.50 6.05
C MET A 36 4.45 -0.66 5.10
N ARG A 37 5.10 -1.82 5.15
CA ARG A 37 6.26 -2.05 4.30
C ARG A 37 5.90 -1.93 2.82
N ARG A 38 4.77 -2.52 2.43
CA ARG A 38 4.35 -2.48 1.04
C ARG A 38 3.88 -1.08 0.65
N ALA A 39 3.29 -0.35 1.58
CA ALA A 39 2.86 1.00 1.31
C ALA A 39 4.05 1.90 0.99
N PHE A 40 5.15 1.74 1.71
CA PHE A 40 6.35 2.51 1.41
C PHE A 40 6.93 2.14 0.04
N GLU A 41 6.87 0.85 -0.32
CA GLU A 41 7.31 0.44 -1.64
C GLU A 41 6.43 1.07 -2.73
N ILE A 42 5.13 1.07 -2.51
CA ILE A 42 4.20 1.64 -3.48
C ILE A 42 4.45 3.14 -3.62
N GLU A 43 4.68 3.81 -2.52
CA GLU A 43 4.98 5.24 -2.59
C GLU A 43 6.23 5.48 -3.43
N ARG A 44 7.23 4.63 -3.26
CA ARG A 44 8.47 4.79 -3.98
C ARG A 44 8.29 4.52 -5.47
N ILE A 45 7.61 3.44 -5.84
CA ILE A 45 7.49 3.09 -7.25
C ILE A 45 6.49 3.99 -7.98
N THR A 46 5.62 4.69 -7.25
CA THR A 46 4.70 5.63 -7.87
C THR A 46 5.22 7.06 -7.80
N ASN A 47 6.46 7.23 -7.32
CA ASN A 47 7.07 8.56 -7.18
C ASN A 47 6.23 9.49 -6.32
N GLY A 48 5.62 8.94 -5.29
CA GLY A 48 4.84 9.75 -4.37
C GLY A 48 3.42 10.02 -4.79
N GLU A 49 2.98 9.45 -5.90
CA GLU A 49 1.59 9.62 -6.32
C GLU A 49 0.66 8.97 -5.29
N LEU A 50 1.06 7.83 -4.76
CA LEU A 50 0.37 7.23 -3.64
C LEU A 50 1.29 7.36 -2.43
N LYS A 51 0.75 7.85 -1.33
CA LYS A 51 1.54 8.08 -0.13
C LYS A 51 1.34 6.98 0.89
N ALA A 52 2.40 6.61 1.56
CA ALA A 52 2.33 5.68 2.68
C ALA A 52 1.79 6.43 3.89
N ASP A 53 0.50 6.65 3.89
CA ASP A 53 -0.13 7.54 4.85
C ASP A 53 -0.65 6.74 6.02
N PHE A 54 0.07 6.68 7.09
CA PHE A 54 -0.34 5.99 8.29
C PHE A 54 -0.54 6.96 9.42
N THR A 55 -1.55 6.71 10.18
CA THR A 55 -1.79 7.49 11.39
C THR A 55 -1.80 6.52 12.55
N PRO A 56 -0.66 6.32 13.18
CA PRO A 56 -0.59 5.38 14.30
C PRO A 56 -1.52 5.83 15.41
N PRO A 57 -2.21 4.92 16.03
CA PRO A 57 -3.16 5.30 17.05
C PRO A 57 -2.54 5.99 18.25
N GLN A 58 -1.30 5.69 18.58
CA GLN A 58 -0.67 6.30 19.71
C GLN A 58 0.27 7.37 19.33
N GLN A 59 0.10 8.07 18.29
CA GLN A 59 1.03 8.95 17.93
C GLN A 59 1.10 10.13 18.74
N THR A 60 0.76 10.29 19.49
CA THR A 60 0.93 11.37 20.27
C THR A 60 2.08 11.77 20.85
N ASN A 61 2.65 11.69 20.80
CA ASN A 61 3.41 12.02 21.24
C ASN A 61 4.25 12.36 21.47
N THR A 62 4.54 12.49 21.48
CA THR A 62 5.21 12.69 21.53
C THR A 62 5.91 13.18 21.80
N HIS A 63 6.20 13.48 22.04
CA HIS A 63 6.77 13.86 22.05
C HIS A 63 7.21 14.07 22.06
#